data_3796bf6bd62b9ce1da13329a3cefad37
#
_entry.id   3796bf6bd62b9ce1da13329a3cefad37
#
_cell.length_a   1.000
_cell.length_b   1.000
_cell.length_c   1.000
_cell.angle_alpha   90.00
_cell.angle_beta   90.00
_cell.angle_gamma   90.00
#
_symmetry.space_group_name_H-M   'P 1'
#
loop_
_entity.id
_entity.type
_entity.pdbx_description
1 polymer ?
#
loop_
_entity_poly.entity_id
_entity_poly.type
_entity_poly.pdbx_seq_one_letter_code
_entity_poly.pdbx_strand_id
1 'polypeptide(L)'
;MDSTELQDIIKVGETSRVQFKQELGNQNKIAAEMIAFSNSNGGMLIFGVLDKTGEIAGLSYEELQKTNNELATIANELVKPLIYITTEAVIVDTPDGKKNILIAHIEEGISKPYKDLNGTIWLKQGADKRKVTDNAEILRLFQSGGKFYADKSVMPGTTEKDINASLVSEYVKKIRGDLNDSDIPLNKQLFENLGIIKNEQLTLAGLLCFGKNPQKYEPVFCVKAVSFFGNSIGGTEYRDSADITGTLQDMFAESIAFFNRNLRHVQAGQNFNSTGILEISKIALEELVQNALLHRDYTINSSVRLMVFDNRIEIVSPGRLPNSLSVEKIKMGNAVTRNSLLASYCSKLMNYRGFGSGITRAISNQPNTELINDVEGEQFIVRIPRAS
;
A
#
# COMPACT_ATOMS: atom_id res chain seq x y z
N MET A 1 -7.72 25.52 13.48
CA MET A 1 -7.71 26.30 12.21
C MET A 1 -8.00 27.75 12.52
N ASP A 2 -7.26 28.69 11.95
CA ASP A 2 -7.58 30.11 12.10
C ASP A 2 -8.54 30.62 11.00
N SER A 3 -9.05 31.88 11.17
CA SER A 3 -10.01 32.46 10.22
C SER A 3 -9.43 32.66 8.82
N THR A 4 -8.12 32.91 8.71
CA THR A 4 -7.45 33.12 7.42
C THR A 4 -7.29 31.80 6.66
N GLU A 5 -6.83 30.78 7.32
CA GLU A 5 -6.73 29.43 6.76
C GLU A 5 -8.10 28.92 6.26
N LEU A 6 -9.16 29.15 7.06
CA LEU A 6 -10.52 28.78 6.67
C LEU A 6 -10.99 29.54 5.42
N GLN A 7 -10.74 30.85 5.35
CA GLN A 7 -11.10 31.62 4.16
C GLN A 7 -10.35 31.17 2.91
N ASP A 8 -9.10 30.77 3.03
CA ASP A 8 -8.34 30.26 1.88
C ASP A 8 -8.87 28.90 1.42
N ILE A 9 -9.27 28.01 2.34
CA ILE A 9 -9.97 26.76 2.00
C ILE A 9 -11.30 27.03 1.28
N ILE A 10 -12.09 27.98 1.77
CA ILE A 10 -13.37 28.34 1.16
C ILE A 10 -13.17 28.89 -0.26
N LYS A 11 -12.14 29.71 -0.52
CA LYS A 11 -11.81 30.19 -1.86
C LYS A 11 -11.45 29.08 -2.85
N VAL A 12 -10.77 28.01 -2.39
CA VAL A 12 -10.45 26.85 -3.22
C VAL A 12 -11.71 26.05 -3.58
N GLY A 13 -12.71 26.03 -2.70
CA GLY A 13 -13.97 25.32 -2.90
C GLY A 13 -13.94 23.86 -2.40
N GLU A 14 -15.01 23.14 -2.71
CA GLU A 14 -15.14 21.72 -2.35
C GLU A 14 -14.14 20.83 -3.09
N THR A 15 -13.60 19.86 -2.37
CA THR A 15 -12.58 18.94 -2.88
C THR A 15 -12.84 17.51 -2.39
N SER A 16 -11.95 16.59 -2.69
CA SER A 16 -11.99 15.23 -2.12
C SER A 16 -11.79 15.21 -0.58
N ARG A 17 -11.38 16.33 0.02
CA ARG A 17 -11.15 16.47 1.47
C ARG A 17 -11.97 17.55 2.15
N VAL A 18 -12.71 18.34 1.40
CA VAL A 18 -13.51 19.46 1.93
C VAL A 18 -14.90 19.40 1.36
N GLN A 19 -15.91 19.49 2.21
CA GLN A 19 -17.31 19.57 1.83
C GLN A 19 -18.00 20.69 2.62
N PHE A 20 -18.74 21.54 1.93
CA PHE A 20 -19.51 22.60 2.55
C PHE A 20 -20.94 22.19 2.83
N LYS A 21 -21.51 22.75 3.87
CA LYS A 21 -22.92 22.61 4.24
C LYS A 21 -23.39 23.91 4.87
N GLN A 22 -24.51 24.42 4.37
CA GLN A 22 -25.14 25.57 5.00
C GLN A 22 -25.61 25.24 6.40
N GLU A 23 -26.26 24.08 6.55
CA GLU A 23 -26.81 23.54 7.81
C GLU A 23 -26.66 22.01 7.85
N LEU A 24 -26.99 21.38 8.96
CA LEU A 24 -26.85 19.93 9.11
C LEU A 24 -27.71 19.15 8.09
N GLY A 25 -28.95 19.54 7.89
CA GLY A 25 -29.90 18.92 6.95
C GLY A 25 -30.17 17.46 7.25
N ASN A 26 -30.13 16.61 6.21
CA ASN A 26 -30.46 15.19 6.33
C ASN A 26 -29.29 14.39 6.94
N GLN A 27 -29.51 13.80 8.12
CA GLN A 27 -28.51 13.04 8.88
C GLN A 27 -27.92 11.86 8.09
N ASN A 28 -28.69 11.13 7.29
CA ASN A 28 -28.17 10.03 6.47
C ASN A 28 -27.24 10.52 5.35
N LYS A 29 -27.48 11.72 4.79
CA LYS A 29 -26.55 12.33 3.83
C LYS A 29 -25.24 12.72 4.50
N ILE A 30 -25.29 13.25 5.72
CA ILE A 30 -24.09 13.58 6.50
C ILE A 30 -23.34 12.30 6.89
N ALA A 31 -24.02 11.25 7.34
CA ALA A 31 -23.41 9.95 7.60
C ALA A 31 -22.69 9.40 6.36
N ALA A 32 -23.31 9.51 5.16
CA ALA A 32 -22.68 9.08 3.92
C ALA A 32 -21.43 9.88 3.55
N GLU A 33 -21.37 11.20 3.86
CA GLU A 33 -20.12 11.99 3.71
C GLU A 33 -19.06 11.54 4.71
N MET A 34 -19.41 11.36 5.98
CA MET A 34 -18.48 10.89 7.00
C MET A 34 -17.90 9.51 6.62
N ILE A 35 -18.73 8.59 6.13
CA ILE A 35 -18.33 7.27 5.64
C ILE A 35 -17.36 7.42 4.45
N ALA A 36 -17.70 8.28 3.50
CA ALA A 36 -16.88 8.49 2.32
C ALA A 36 -15.49 9.06 2.67
N PHE A 37 -15.41 9.99 3.60
CA PHE A 37 -14.13 10.50 4.12
C PHE A 37 -13.33 9.41 4.84
N SER A 38 -13.98 8.65 5.76
CA SER A 38 -13.29 7.60 6.52
C SER A 38 -12.80 6.45 5.65
N ASN A 39 -13.52 6.11 4.59
CA ASN A 39 -13.09 5.10 3.62
C ASN A 39 -12.01 5.62 2.65
N SER A 40 -11.90 6.94 2.49
CA SER A 40 -10.91 7.60 1.63
C SER A 40 -9.72 8.11 2.46
N ASN A 41 -9.32 9.35 2.28
CA ASN A 41 -8.13 9.95 2.91
C ASN A 41 -8.48 10.92 4.05
N GLY A 42 -9.63 10.74 4.68
CA GLY A 42 -10.15 11.71 5.63
C GLY A 42 -10.60 13.01 4.95
N GLY A 43 -10.99 13.97 5.76
CA GLY A 43 -11.42 15.29 5.29
C GLY A 43 -12.19 16.08 6.34
N MET A 44 -12.88 17.13 5.91
CA MET A 44 -13.65 17.97 6.79
C MET A 44 -15.01 18.34 6.20
N LEU A 45 -16.01 18.46 7.08
CA LEU A 45 -17.31 19.06 6.81
C LEU A 45 -17.32 20.46 7.43
N ILE A 46 -17.60 21.47 6.63
CA ILE A 46 -17.64 22.89 7.06
C ILE A 46 -19.09 23.35 7.01
N PHE A 47 -19.67 23.63 8.17
CA PHE A 47 -21.04 24.07 8.33
C PHE A 47 -21.14 25.60 8.49
N GLY A 48 -22.14 26.20 7.89
CA GLY A 48 -22.33 27.65 7.80
C GLY A 48 -21.81 28.25 6.49
N VAL A 49 -21.48 27.41 5.51
CA VAL A 49 -21.03 27.81 4.16
C VAL A 49 -21.94 27.21 3.11
N LEU A 50 -22.38 27.99 2.13
CA LEU A 50 -23.23 27.56 1.03
C LEU A 50 -22.48 26.60 0.09
N ASP A 51 -23.04 25.41 -0.14
CA ASP A 51 -22.42 24.34 -0.93
C ASP A 51 -21.94 24.76 -2.32
N LYS A 52 -22.72 25.63 -3.01
CA LYS A 52 -22.46 25.99 -4.41
C LYS A 52 -21.61 27.24 -4.62
N THR A 53 -21.72 28.21 -3.73
CA THR A 53 -21.09 29.51 -3.91
C THR A 53 -19.89 29.74 -3.01
N GLY A 54 -19.76 28.97 -1.92
CA GLY A 54 -18.77 29.23 -0.90
C GLY A 54 -19.07 30.49 -0.05
N GLU A 55 -20.27 31.05 -0.17
CA GLU A 55 -20.69 32.22 0.63
C GLU A 55 -20.85 31.82 2.10
N ILE A 56 -20.35 32.67 2.99
CA ILE A 56 -20.39 32.43 4.44
C ILE A 56 -21.73 32.94 4.98
N ALA A 57 -22.67 31.97 5.17
CA ALA A 57 -23.96 32.26 5.81
C ALA A 57 -23.82 32.37 7.34
N GLY A 58 -22.95 31.56 7.92
CA GLY A 58 -22.75 31.42 9.37
C GLY A 58 -23.84 30.61 10.06
N LEU A 59 -23.61 30.29 11.32
CA LEU A 59 -24.54 29.60 12.23
C LEU A 59 -24.79 30.49 13.45
N SER A 60 -26.03 30.49 13.95
CA SER A 60 -26.31 31.00 15.28
C SER A 60 -25.64 30.14 16.35
N TYR A 61 -25.51 30.65 17.57
CA TYR A 61 -24.96 29.85 18.67
C TYR A 61 -25.77 28.59 18.95
N GLU A 62 -27.08 28.67 18.89
CA GLU A 62 -27.98 27.53 19.09
C GLU A 62 -27.82 26.47 18.00
N GLU A 63 -27.79 26.88 16.74
CA GLU A 63 -27.55 26.00 15.60
C GLU A 63 -26.19 25.31 15.68
N LEU A 64 -25.14 26.04 16.10
CA LEU A 64 -23.81 25.50 16.28
C LEU A 64 -23.80 24.38 17.33
N GLN A 65 -24.39 24.63 18.51
CA GLN A 65 -24.46 23.62 19.58
C GLN A 65 -25.28 22.40 19.17
N LYS A 66 -26.43 22.63 18.52
CA LYS A 66 -27.28 21.56 17.99
C LYS A 66 -26.53 20.73 16.97
N THR A 67 -25.90 21.36 15.97
CA THR A 67 -25.13 20.67 14.92
C THR A 67 -24.01 19.84 15.52
N ASN A 68 -23.26 20.39 16.48
CA ASN A 68 -22.17 19.68 17.14
C ASN A 68 -22.65 18.41 17.86
N ASN A 69 -23.75 18.45 18.58
CA ASN A 69 -24.32 17.29 19.27
C ASN A 69 -24.85 16.25 18.28
N GLU A 70 -25.53 16.68 17.23
CA GLU A 70 -26.08 15.78 16.21
C GLU A 70 -24.97 15.10 15.40
N LEU A 71 -23.86 15.77 15.10
CA LEU A 71 -22.71 15.16 14.44
C LEU A 71 -22.13 13.99 15.24
N ALA A 72 -22.02 14.11 16.56
CA ALA A 72 -21.57 13.02 17.42
C ALA A 72 -22.57 11.84 17.39
N THR A 73 -23.87 12.12 17.41
CA THR A 73 -24.91 11.10 17.28
C THR A 73 -24.84 10.38 15.93
N ILE A 74 -24.70 11.12 14.84
CA ILE A 74 -24.57 10.55 13.48
C ILE A 74 -23.36 9.62 13.40
N ALA A 75 -22.20 10.06 13.89
CA ALA A 75 -20.95 9.29 13.86
C ALA A 75 -21.08 7.98 14.65
N ASN A 76 -21.82 7.99 15.76
CA ASN A 76 -21.99 6.84 16.63
C ASN A 76 -23.09 5.86 16.16
N GLU A 77 -24.20 6.39 15.68
CA GLU A 77 -25.40 5.58 15.43
C GLU A 77 -25.56 5.20 13.96
N LEU A 78 -25.26 6.11 13.02
CA LEU A 78 -25.54 5.92 11.60
C LEU A 78 -24.34 5.39 10.80
N VAL A 79 -23.16 5.29 11.40
CA VAL A 79 -21.94 4.78 10.77
C VAL A 79 -21.45 3.51 11.45
N LYS A 80 -21.11 2.50 10.66
CA LYS A 80 -20.55 1.21 11.15
C LYS A 80 -19.33 0.80 10.32
N PRO A 81 -18.18 0.45 10.96
CA PRO A 81 -17.88 0.65 12.38
C PRO A 81 -18.00 2.10 12.82
N LEU A 82 -18.00 2.33 14.13
CA LEU A 82 -17.95 3.66 14.74
C LEU A 82 -16.77 4.48 14.21
N ILE A 83 -16.99 5.77 13.96
CA ILE A 83 -15.91 6.73 13.64
C ILE A 83 -15.79 7.78 14.73
N TYR A 84 -14.56 8.26 14.94
CA TYR A 84 -14.30 9.39 15.82
C TYR A 84 -14.17 10.64 14.97
N ILE A 85 -14.84 11.70 15.41
CA ILE A 85 -14.74 13.03 14.80
C ILE A 85 -14.25 14.01 15.85
N THR A 86 -13.57 15.06 15.38
CA THR A 86 -13.27 16.23 16.19
C THR A 86 -13.93 17.47 15.59
N THR A 87 -14.42 18.36 16.42
CA THR A 87 -15.08 19.57 15.94
C THR A 87 -14.41 20.80 16.51
N GLU A 88 -14.37 21.87 15.73
CA GLU A 88 -13.94 23.18 16.18
C GLU A 88 -14.85 24.28 15.60
N ALA A 89 -15.05 25.34 16.36
CA ALA A 89 -15.80 26.51 15.93
C ALA A 89 -14.82 27.67 15.61
N VAL A 90 -15.00 28.27 14.44
CA VAL A 90 -14.20 29.40 13.97
C VAL A 90 -15.11 30.62 13.75
N ILE A 91 -14.70 31.77 14.25
CA ILE A 91 -15.41 33.02 13.99
C ILE A 91 -14.74 33.73 12.82
N VAL A 92 -15.53 34.03 11.79
CA VAL A 92 -15.05 34.74 10.58
C VAL A 92 -15.66 36.12 10.52
N ASP A 93 -14.83 37.12 10.30
CA ASP A 93 -15.31 38.49 10.04
C ASP A 93 -15.77 38.60 8.58
N THR A 94 -17.01 39.00 8.40
CA THR A 94 -17.61 39.25 7.07
C THR A 94 -18.14 40.68 7.00
N PRO A 95 -18.45 41.24 5.82
CA PRO A 95 -19.05 42.57 5.69
C PRO A 95 -20.33 42.74 6.50
N ASP A 96 -21.07 41.64 6.71
CA ASP A 96 -22.33 41.62 7.46
C ASP A 96 -22.15 41.35 8.96
N GLY A 97 -20.93 41.33 9.46
CA GLY A 97 -20.57 41.09 10.85
C GLY A 97 -19.88 39.71 11.09
N LYS A 98 -19.75 39.36 12.36
CA LYS A 98 -19.11 38.08 12.76
C LYS A 98 -20.02 36.89 12.53
N LYS A 99 -19.52 35.88 11.86
CA LYS A 99 -20.22 34.63 11.57
C LYS A 99 -19.52 33.45 12.22
N ASN A 100 -20.27 32.54 12.85
CA ASN A 100 -19.72 31.31 13.40
C ASN A 100 -19.76 30.23 12.33
N ILE A 101 -18.66 29.50 12.18
CA ILE A 101 -18.50 28.35 11.30
C ILE A 101 -18.13 27.14 12.19
N LEU A 102 -18.77 25.99 11.97
CA LEU A 102 -18.40 24.75 12.62
C LEU A 102 -17.68 23.85 11.64
N ILE A 103 -16.53 23.36 12.03
CA ILE A 103 -15.72 22.43 11.23
C ILE A 103 -15.71 21.08 11.95
N ALA A 104 -16.10 20.02 11.24
CA ALA A 104 -15.97 18.64 11.71
C ALA A 104 -14.87 17.95 10.93
N HIS A 105 -13.81 17.53 11.60
CA HIS A 105 -12.71 16.78 11.06
C HIS A 105 -13.02 15.29 11.14
N ILE A 106 -12.90 14.59 10.03
CA ILE A 106 -13.08 13.16 9.89
C ILE A 106 -11.76 12.55 9.45
N GLU A 107 -11.15 11.76 10.30
CA GLU A 107 -9.90 11.06 9.98
C GLU A 107 -10.12 9.92 8.99
N GLU A 108 -9.05 9.56 8.27
CA GLU A 108 -9.03 8.31 7.54
C GLU A 108 -9.21 7.14 8.50
N GLY A 109 -10.22 6.32 8.23
CA GLY A 109 -10.57 5.23 9.12
C GLY A 109 -9.63 4.02 8.97
N ILE A 110 -9.24 3.44 10.11
CA ILE A 110 -8.38 2.24 10.17
C ILE A 110 -9.18 0.93 10.05
N SER A 111 -10.49 0.97 10.29
CA SER A 111 -11.36 -0.22 10.33
C SER A 111 -12.22 -0.40 9.08
N LYS A 112 -11.70 0.00 7.92
CA LYS A 112 -12.40 -0.11 6.62
C LYS A 112 -12.89 -1.53 6.33
N PRO A 113 -14.00 -1.69 5.58
CA PRO A 113 -14.88 -0.64 5.05
C PRO A 113 -15.87 -0.12 6.11
N TYR A 114 -16.08 1.19 6.12
CA TYR A 114 -17.17 1.84 6.84
C TYR A 114 -18.41 1.85 5.96
N LYS A 115 -19.59 1.69 6.56
CA LYS A 115 -20.87 1.58 5.86
C LYS A 115 -21.98 2.25 6.65
N ASP A 116 -23.06 2.66 5.97
CA ASP A 116 -24.28 3.11 6.60
C ASP A 116 -25.11 1.94 7.17
N LEU A 117 -26.23 2.23 7.81
CA LEU A 117 -27.12 1.22 8.38
C LEU A 117 -27.73 0.28 7.34
N ASN A 118 -27.80 0.69 6.07
CA ASN A 118 -28.27 -0.13 4.97
C ASN A 118 -27.15 -1.02 4.39
N GLY A 119 -25.92 -0.95 4.94
CA GLY A 119 -24.78 -1.68 4.44
C GLY A 119 -24.09 -1.03 3.25
N THR A 120 -24.47 0.20 2.84
CA THR A 120 -23.87 0.89 1.71
C THR A 120 -22.50 1.43 2.09
N ILE A 121 -21.50 1.15 1.24
CA ILE A 121 -20.14 1.68 1.35
C ILE A 121 -20.04 2.90 0.43
N TRP A 122 -19.50 4.00 0.95
CA TRP A 122 -19.31 5.24 0.22
C TRP A 122 -17.82 5.57 0.13
N LEU A 123 -17.38 6.13 -1.02
CA LEU A 123 -16.04 6.67 -1.25
C LEU A 123 -16.12 8.07 -1.82
N LYS A 124 -15.11 8.90 -1.57
CA LYS A 124 -14.95 10.19 -2.24
C LYS A 124 -14.46 9.99 -3.67
N GLN A 125 -15.03 10.76 -4.57
CA GLN A 125 -14.61 10.86 -5.98
C GLN A 125 -14.64 12.35 -6.37
N GLY A 126 -13.47 13.00 -6.36
CA GLY A 126 -13.42 14.46 -6.41
C GLY A 126 -14.15 15.06 -5.20
N ALA A 127 -14.94 16.11 -5.42
CA ALA A 127 -15.78 16.71 -4.39
C ALA A 127 -16.97 15.84 -3.98
N ASP A 128 -17.45 14.95 -4.87
CA ASP A 128 -18.61 14.14 -4.62
C ASP A 128 -18.28 12.82 -3.87
N LYS A 129 -19.34 12.14 -3.43
CA LYS A 129 -19.27 10.75 -2.95
C LYS A 129 -20.01 9.82 -3.89
N ARG A 130 -19.55 8.58 -3.99
CA ARG A 130 -20.21 7.53 -4.75
C ARG A 130 -20.37 6.25 -3.93
N LYS A 131 -21.35 5.46 -4.31
CA LYS A 131 -21.50 4.10 -3.78
C LYS A 131 -20.44 3.18 -4.37
N VAL A 132 -19.91 2.30 -3.53
CA VAL A 132 -19.02 1.23 -3.97
C VAL A 132 -19.86 0.00 -4.28
N THR A 133 -19.81 -0.46 -5.51
CA THR A 133 -20.54 -1.66 -6.00
C THR A 133 -19.60 -2.70 -6.58
N ASP A 134 -18.36 -2.32 -6.90
CA ASP A 134 -17.36 -3.22 -7.46
C ASP A 134 -16.73 -4.09 -6.35
N ASN A 135 -16.75 -5.42 -6.56
CA ASN A 135 -16.23 -6.39 -5.60
C ASN A 135 -14.72 -6.25 -5.35
N ALA A 136 -13.94 -5.90 -6.39
CA ALA A 136 -12.50 -5.71 -6.24
C ALA A 136 -12.20 -4.50 -5.35
N GLU A 137 -12.97 -3.42 -5.51
CA GLU A 137 -12.84 -2.23 -4.68
C GLU A 137 -13.25 -2.49 -3.22
N ILE A 138 -14.32 -3.25 -3.00
CA ILE A 138 -14.74 -3.70 -1.66
C ILE A 138 -13.63 -4.54 -1.01
N LEU A 139 -13.04 -5.49 -1.75
CA LEU A 139 -11.95 -6.32 -1.26
C LEU A 139 -10.73 -5.48 -0.85
N ARG A 140 -10.40 -4.43 -1.62
CA ARG A 140 -9.32 -3.50 -1.28
C ARG A 140 -9.58 -2.74 0.01
N LEU A 141 -10.82 -2.36 0.27
CA LEU A 141 -11.19 -1.73 1.54
C LEU A 141 -11.02 -2.69 2.72
N PHE A 142 -11.40 -3.97 2.57
CA PHE A 142 -11.14 -5.00 3.58
C PHE A 142 -9.65 -5.21 3.82
N GLN A 143 -8.86 -5.20 2.75
CA GLN A 143 -7.40 -5.34 2.83
C GLN A 143 -6.76 -4.14 3.54
N SER A 144 -7.16 -2.91 3.18
CA SER A 144 -6.65 -1.68 3.81
C SER A 144 -7.06 -1.56 5.28
N GLY A 145 -8.22 -2.12 5.66
CA GLY A 145 -8.68 -2.21 7.03
C GLY A 145 -8.09 -3.40 7.83
N GLY A 146 -7.12 -4.13 7.27
CA GLY A 146 -6.48 -5.26 7.95
C GLY A 146 -7.39 -6.45 8.22
N LYS A 147 -8.52 -6.57 7.51
CA LYS A 147 -9.49 -7.67 7.66
C LYS A 147 -9.33 -8.77 6.62
N PHE A 148 -8.55 -8.53 5.60
CA PHE A 148 -8.20 -9.48 4.56
C PHE A 148 -6.71 -9.42 4.27
N TYR A 149 -6.07 -10.58 4.23
CA TYR A 149 -4.67 -10.75 3.90
C TYR A 149 -4.57 -11.79 2.80
N ALA A 150 -4.21 -11.38 1.58
CA ALA A 150 -4.10 -12.27 0.42
C ALA A 150 -3.11 -13.42 0.66
N ASP A 151 -2.01 -13.14 1.34
CA ASP A 151 -0.96 -14.09 1.66
C ASP A 151 -1.40 -15.23 2.62
N LYS A 152 -2.51 -15.04 3.36
CA LYS A 152 -3.12 -16.05 4.25
C LYS A 152 -4.26 -16.84 3.58
N SER A 153 -4.61 -16.52 2.34
CA SER A 153 -5.63 -17.24 1.57
C SER A 153 -5.09 -18.60 1.14
N VAL A 154 -5.97 -19.60 1.15
CA VAL A 154 -5.61 -20.94 0.65
C VAL A 154 -5.52 -20.96 -0.86
N MET A 155 -4.60 -21.74 -1.39
CA MET A 155 -4.36 -21.90 -2.82
C MET A 155 -5.05 -23.18 -3.31
N PRO A 156 -6.13 -23.05 -4.10
CA PRO A 156 -6.89 -24.21 -4.55
C PRO A 156 -6.04 -25.22 -5.34
N GLY A 157 -6.28 -26.50 -5.09
CA GLY A 157 -5.58 -27.58 -5.79
C GLY A 157 -4.20 -27.92 -5.25
N THR A 158 -3.67 -27.15 -4.28
CA THR A 158 -2.42 -27.46 -3.59
C THR A 158 -2.64 -28.52 -2.50
N THR A 159 -1.61 -29.27 -2.19
CA THR A 159 -1.58 -30.27 -1.13
C THR A 159 -0.24 -30.25 -0.40
N GLU A 160 -0.13 -30.94 0.73
CA GLU A 160 1.12 -31.10 1.47
C GLU A 160 2.28 -31.63 0.60
N LYS A 161 1.98 -32.42 -0.45
CA LYS A 161 2.99 -32.94 -1.39
C LYS A 161 3.70 -31.84 -2.20
N ASP A 162 3.09 -30.69 -2.31
CA ASP A 162 3.65 -29.54 -3.02
C ASP A 162 4.65 -28.74 -2.16
N ILE A 163 4.79 -29.09 -0.87
CA ILE A 163 5.77 -28.48 0.03
C ILE A 163 7.17 -29.01 -0.24
N ASN A 164 8.13 -28.12 -0.33
CA ASN A 164 9.55 -28.45 -0.29
C ASN A 164 10.01 -28.57 1.17
N ALA A 165 10.10 -29.77 1.66
CA ALA A 165 10.46 -30.08 3.06
C ALA A 165 11.83 -29.50 3.46
N SER A 166 12.79 -29.45 2.53
CA SER A 166 14.13 -28.89 2.80
C SER A 166 14.07 -27.39 3.13
N LEU A 167 13.25 -26.62 2.40
CA LEU A 167 13.08 -25.19 2.67
C LEU A 167 12.41 -24.94 4.03
N VAL A 168 11.42 -25.80 4.39
CA VAL A 168 10.78 -25.70 5.71
C VAL A 168 11.78 -26.04 6.82
N SER A 169 12.58 -27.09 6.64
CA SER A 169 13.63 -27.47 7.60
C SER A 169 14.63 -26.33 7.82
N GLU A 170 15.13 -25.73 6.74
CA GLU A 170 16.02 -24.57 6.81
C GLU A 170 15.38 -23.38 7.55
N TYR A 171 14.12 -23.08 7.26
CA TYR A 171 13.38 -22.01 7.92
C TYR A 171 13.22 -22.28 9.42
N VAL A 172 12.88 -23.50 9.81
CA VAL A 172 12.69 -23.89 11.21
C VAL A 172 14.02 -23.79 11.98
N LYS A 173 15.14 -24.20 11.37
CA LYS A 173 16.48 -24.01 11.94
C LYS A 173 16.78 -22.53 12.20
N LYS A 174 16.49 -21.65 11.24
CA LYS A 174 16.69 -20.18 11.40
C LYS A 174 15.81 -19.56 12.50
N ILE A 175 14.64 -20.13 12.78
CA ILE A 175 13.77 -19.63 13.87
C ILE A 175 14.31 -20.04 15.24
N ARG A 176 14.74 -21.28 15.37
CA ARG A 176 15.09 -21.88 16.67
C ARG A 176 16.52 -21.59 17.13
N GLY A 177 17.37 -21.10 16.22
CA GLY A 177 18.81 -21.01 16.47
C GLY A 177 19.44 -22.42 16.49
N ASP A 178 20.73 -22.49 16.80
CA ASP A 178 21.52 -23.74 16.77
C ASP A 178 21.18 -24.73 17.90
N LEU A 179 19.92 -24.94 18.21
CA LEU A 179 19.49 -26.04 19.05
C LEU A 179 19.65 -27.34 18.26
N ASN A 180 20.34 -28.30 18.86
CA ASN A 180 20.69 -29.59 18.27
C ASN A 180 19.65 -30.16 17.31
N ASP A 181 20.12 -30.57 16.14
CA ASP A 181 19.42 -30.89 14.89
C ASP A 181 18.55 -32.17 14.94
N SER A 182 18.40 -32.78 16.12
CA SER A 182 17.63 -34.02 16.26
C SER A 182 16.14 -33.70 16.50
N ASP A 183 15.33 -34.02 15.48
CA ASP A 183 13.94 -34.39 15.61
C ASP A 183 12.86 -33.32 15.71
N ILE A 184 12.88 -32.34 14.77
CA ILE A 184 11.62 -31.65 14.51
C ILE A 184 10.87 -32.45 13.42
N PRO A 185 9.82 -33.18 13.77
CA PRO A 185 9.04 -33.86 12.76
C PRO A 185 8.38 -32.84 11.84
N LEU A 186 8.78 -32.83 10.57
CA LEU A 186 8.10 -32.08 9.52
C LEU A 186 6.76 -32.75 9.24
N ASN A 187 5.75 -32.38 9.98
CA ASN A 187 4.41 -32.95 9.90
C ASN A 187 3.33 -31.88 9.67
N LYS A 188 2.13 -32.33 9.38
CA LYS A 188 0.97 -31.47 9.13
C LYS A 188 0.74 -30.44 10.24
N GLN A 189 0.86 -30.86 11.51
CA GLN A 189 0.66 -29.97 12.66
C GLN A 189 1.69 -28.81 12.68
N LEU A 190 2.94 -29.08 12.34
CA LEU A 190 3.96 -28.04 12.23
C LEU A 190 3.64 -27.08 11.09
N PHE A 191 3.22 -27.59 9.93
CA PHE A 191 2.88 -26.74 8.77
C PHE A 191 1.66 -25.86 9.06
N GLU A 192 0.65 -26.38 9.77
CA GLU A 192 -0.51 -25.60 10.24
C GLU A 192 -0.09 -24.51 11.25
N ASN A 193 0.73 -24.89 12.24
CA ASN A 193 1.21 -23.96 13.27
C ASN A 193 2.06 -22.80 12.67
N LEU A 194 2.83 -23.09 11.64
CA LEU A 194 3.59 -22.10 10.89
C LEU A 194 2.72 -21.28 9.94
N GLY A 195 1.48 -21.70 9.65
CA GLY A 195 0.60 -21.06 8.65
C GLY A 195 0.97 -21.38 7.20
N ILE A 196 1.81 -22.40 6.97
CA ILE A 196 2.18 -22.88 5.63
C ILE A 196 0.96 -23.51 4.95
N ILE A 197 0.19 -24.29 5.70
CA ILE A 197 -1.08 -24.88 5.26
C ILE A 197 -2.24 -24.41 6.12
N LYS A 198 -3.42 -24.42 5.53
CA LYS A 198 -4.71 -24.16 6.17
C LYS A 198 -5.77 -24.98 5.43
N ASN A 199 -6.65 -25.69 6.15
CA ASN A 199 -7.65 -26.54 5.53
C ASN A 199 -7.05 -27.52 4.50
N GLU A 200 -5.90 -28.16 4.84
CA GLU A 200 -5.18 -29.13 4.00
C GLU A 200 -4.57 -28.59 2.69
N GLN A 201 -4.68 -27.30 2.43
CA GLN A 201 -4.11 -26.63 1.27
C GLN A 201 -3.03 -25.63 1.70
N LEU A 202 -2.08 -25.35 0.82
CA LEU A 202 -1.09 -24.31 1.11
C LEU A 202 -1.76 -22.96 1.16
N THR A 203 -1.30 -22.12 2.08
CA THR A 203 -1.56 -20.68 2.00
C THR A 203 -0.75 -20.08 0.86
N LEU A 204 -1.13 -18.92 0.35
CA LEU A 204 -0.34 -18.24 -0.67
C LEU A 204 1.10 -17.98 -0.18
N ALA A 205 1.27 -17.54 1.07
CA ALA A 205 2.59 -17.37 1.66
C ALA A 205 3.36 -18.71 1.75
N GLY A 206 2.68 -19.77 2.16
CA GLY A 206 3.24 -21.13 2.21
C GLY A 206 3.70 -21.60 0.83
N LEU A 207 2.87 -21.37 -0.21
CA LEU A 207 3.20 -21.71 -1.59
C LEU A 207 4.40 -20.91 -2.10
N LEU A 208 4.41 -19.60 -1.91
CA LEU A 208 5.47 -18.71 -2.43
C LEU A 208 6.81 -18.87 -1.70
N CYS A 209 6.82 -19.28 -0.43
CA CYS A 209 8.06 -19.45 0.33
C CYS A 209 8.56 -20.89 0.37
N PHE A 210 7.66 -21.87 0.34
CA PHE A 210 7.98 -23.27 0.59
C PHE A 210 7.43 -24.23 -0.48
N GLY A 211 6.75 -23.74 -1.51
CA GLY A 211 6.22 -24.56 -2.58
C GLY A 211 7.33 -25.06 -3.52
N LYS A 212 7.18 -26.29 -4.04
CA LYS A 212 8.10 -26.84 -5.06
C LYS A 212 8.02 -26.12 -6.40
N ASN A 213 6.81 -25.70 -6.78
CA ASN A 213 6.57 -25.00 -8.04
C ASN A 213 5.37 -24.05 -7.89
N PRO A 214 5.56 -22.85 -7.32
CA PRO A 214 4.48 -21.89 -7.09
C PRO A 214 3.73 -21.50 -8.36
N GLN A 215 4.44 -21.29 -9.47
CA GLN A 215 3.86 -20.78 -10.73
C GLN A 215 3.03 -21.86 -11.48
N LYS A 216 3.07 -23.11 -11.06
CA LYS A 216 2.12 -24.14 -11.53
C LYS A 216 0.67 -23.75 -11.15
N TYR A 217 0.50 -23.13 -9.98
CA TYR A 217 -0.80 -22.76 -9.42
C TYR A 217 -1.16 -21.32 -9.76
N GLU A 218 -0.17 -20.43 -9.69
CA GLU A 218 -0.33 -18.99 -9.97
C GLU A 218 0.77 -18.50 -10.92
N PRO A 219 0.61 -18.70 -12.24
CA PRO A 219 1.64 -18.39 -13.25
C PRO A 219 2.11 -16.94 -13.25
N VAL A 220 1.23 -16.01 -12.85
CA VAL A 220 1.53 -14.57 -12.85
C VAL A 220 2.32 -14.11 -11.63
N PHE A 221 2.46 -14.94 -10.60
CA PHE A 221 3.27 -14.60 -9.43
C PHE A 221 4.75 -14.91 -9.68
N CYS A 222 5.27 -14.26 -10.71
CA CYS A 222 6.65 -14.32 -11.18
C CYS A 222 7.19 -12.89 -11.37
N VAL A 223 8.44 -12.79 -11.78
CA VAL A 223 9.07 -11.54 -12.20
C VAL A 223 9.35 -11.61 -13.69
N LYS A 224 8.91 -10.60 -14.44
CA LYS A 224 9.22 -10.40 -15.85
C LYS A 224 10.36 -9.38 -15.94
N ALA A 225 11.52 -9.79 -16.41
CA ALA A 225 12.70 -8.94 -16.50
C ALA A 225 13.11 -8.76 -17.94
N VAL A 226 13.31 -7.50 -18.39
CA VAL A 226 13.74 -7.18 -19.76
C VAL A 226 14.77 -6.05 -19.74
N SER A 227 15.85 -6.24 -20.50
CA SER A 227 16.85 -5.21 -20.77
C SER A 227 16.68 -4.74 -22.22
N PHE A 228 16.23 -3.51 -22.40
CA PHE A 228 15.91 -2.91 -23.69
C PHE A 228 17.12 -2.21 -24.34
N PHE A 229 17.09 -2.09 -25.65
CA PHE A 229 17.86 -1.07 -26.35
C PHE A 229 17.09 0.25 -26.33
N GLY A 230 17.77 1.35 -26.03
CA GLY A 230 17.15 2.67 -25.94
C GLY A 230 16.34 2.89 -24.66
N ASN A 231 15.34 3.78 -24.74
CA ASN A 231 14.63 4.32 -23.57
C ASN A 231 13.13 4.04 -23.58
N SER A 232 12.67 3.13 -24.45
CA SER A 232 11.24 2.81 -24.64
C SER A 232 11.01 1.30 -24.61
N ILE A 233 9.83 0.92 -24.12
CA ILE A 233 9.34 -0.47 -24.14
C ILE A 233 8.79 -0.88 -25.52
N GLY A 234 8.61 0.06 -26.44
CA GLY A 234 8.03 -0.18 -27.76
C GLY A 234 9.01 -0.69 -28.82
N GLY A 235 10.26 -0.94 -28.46
CA GLY A 235 11.24 -1.54 -29.36
C GLY A 235 10.99 -3.01 -29.62
N THR A 236 11.36 -3.50 -30.81
CA THR A 236 11.26 -4.92 -31.20
C THR A 236 12.46 -5.75 -30.75
N GLU A 237 13.53 -5.08 -30.31
CA GLU A 237 14.79 -5.69 -29.90
C GLU A 237 15.07 -5.44 -28.41
N TYR A 238 15.64 -6.43 -27.76
CA TYR A 238 16.09 -6.34 -26.37
C TYR A 238 17.45 -7.04 -26.19
N ARG A 239 18.20 -6.65 -25.18
CA ARG A 239 19.51 -7.23 -24.85
C ARG A 239 19.38 -8.55 -24.11
N ASP A 240 18.43 -8.61 -23.16
CA ASP A 240 18.21 -9.77 -22.29
C ASP A 240 16.74 -9.79 -21.85
N SER A 241 16.21 -10.99 -21.67
CA SER A 241 14.86 -11.21 -21.18
C SER A 241 14.81 -12.47 -20.32
N ALA A 242 14.11 -12.40 -19.18
CA ALA A 242 13.97 -13.53 -18.27
C ALA A 242 12.57 -13.56 -17.65
N ASP A 243 11.97 -14.74 -17.64
CA ASP A 243 10.82 -15.08 -16.83
C ASP A 243 11.31 -15.75 -15.55
N ILE A 244 11.40 -14.98 -14.48
CA ILE A 244 11.97 -15.41 -13.21
C ILE A 244 10.87 -16.02 -12.35
N THR A 245 11.01 -17.31 -12.05
CA THR A 245 10.02 -18.14 -11.34
C THR A 245 10.66 -18.81 -10.10
N GLY A 246 9.90 -19.63 -9.38
CA GLY A 246 10.35 -20.30 -8.18
C GLY A 246 9.75 -19.68 -6.92
N THR A 247 10.38 -19.92 -5.79
CA THR A 247 10.00 -19.29 -4.50
C THR A 247 10.37 -17.80 -4.48
N LEU A 248 9.90 -17.07 -3.47
CA LEU A 248 10.31 -15.68 -3.29
C LEU A 248 11.83 -15.51 -3.17
N GLN A 249 12.52 -16.47 -2.54
CA GLN A 249 13.98 -16.48 -2.44
C GLN A 249 14.63 -16.64 -3.82
N ASP A 250 14.12 -17.58 -4.63
CA ASP A 250 14.62 -17.82 -5.97
C ASP A 250 14.40 -16.58 -6.84
N MET A 251 13.18 -16.03 -6.82
CA MET A 251 12.84 -14.82 -7.57
C MET A 251 13.69 -13.62 -7.17
N PHE A 252 13.98 -13.45 -5.88
CA PHE A 252 14.87 -12.40 -5.40
C PHE A 252 16.29 -12.59 -5.91
N ALA A 253 16.86 -13.79 -5.72
CA ALA A 253 18.25 -14.08 -6.13
C ALA A 253 18.45 -13.90 -7.64
N GLU A 254 17.53 -14.44 -8.45
CA GLU A 254 17.60 -14.31 -9.92
C GLU A 254 17.34 -12.88 -10.40
N SER A 255 16.51 -12.10 -9.71
CA SER A 255 16.32 -10.67 -10.00
C SER A 255 17.59 -9.87 -9.78
N ILE A 256 18.33 -10.14 -8.72
CA ILE A 256 19.63 -9.51 -8.47
C ILE A 256 20.66 -9.99 -9.49
N ALA A 257 20.66 -11.27 -9.85
CA ALA A 257 21.52 -11.80 -10.92
C ALA A 257 21.22 -11.15 -12.28
N PHE A 258 19.93 -10.90 -12.58
CA PHE A 258 19.53 -10.18 -13.79
C PHE A 258 20.12 -8.76 -13.83
N PHE A 259 20.03 -8.00 -12.75
CA PHE A 259 20.65 -6.68 -12.68
C PHE A 259 22.16 -6.75 -12.77
N ASN A 260 22.80 -7.71 -12.10
CA ASN A 260 24.26 -7.89 -12.16
C ASN A 260 24.79 -8.09 -13.60
N ARG A 261 24.07 -8.81 -14.47
CA ARG A 261 24.51 -9.06 -15.85
C ARG A 261 24.10 -7.97 -16.84
N ASN A 262 23.12 -7.11 -16.49
CA ASN A 262 22.58 -6.10 -17.39
C ASN A 262 22.98 -4.65 -17.05
N LEU A 263 23.58 -4.43 -15.89
CA LEU A 263 24.10 -3.12 -15.47
C LEU A 263 25.61 -3.05 -15.68
N ARG A 264 26.11 -1.83 -15.89
CA ARG A 264 27.55 -1.62 -16.06
C ARG A 264 28.30 -1.80 -14.75
N HIS A 265 29.50 -2.39 -14.86
CA HIS A 265 30.46 -2.43 -13.76
C HIS A 265 31.50 -1.35 -14.00
N VAL A 266 31.68 -0.47 -13.02
CA VAL A 266 32.65 0.62 -13.05
C VAL A 266 33.79 0.32 -12.08
N GLN A 267 35.03 0.62 -12.46
CA GLN A 267 36.16 0.28 -11.61
C GLN A 267 36.31 1.15 -10.36
N ALA A 268 35.73 2.36 -10.36
CA ALA A 268 35.66 3.26 -9.21
C ALA A 268 36.97 3.35 -8.38
N GLY A 269 38.12 3.40 -9.05
CA GLY A 269 39.43 3.47 -8.42
C GLY A 269 40.01 2.14 -7.94
N GLN A 270 39.35 1.01 -8.20
CA GLN A 270 39.85 -0.33 -7.87
C GLN A 270 40.91 -0.78 -8.90
N ASN A 271 41.67 -1.81 -8.55
CA ASN A 271 42.71 -2.38 -9.46
C ASN A 271 42.07 -2.95 -10.73
N PHE A 272 42.83 -2.94 -11.82
CA PHE A 272 42.41 -3.42 -13.16
C PHE A 272 41.79 -4.83 -13.14
N ASN A 273 42.28 -5.70 -12.26
CA ASN A 273 41.79 -7.08 -12.12
C ASN A 273 40.56 -7.22 -11.17
N SER A 274 39.97 -6.12 -10.71
CA SER A 274 38.74 -6.19 -9.90
C SER A 274 37.51 -6.37 -10.77
N THR A 275 36.50 -7.00 -10.25
CA THR A 275 35.18 -7.12 -10.92
C THR A 275 34.44 -5.78 -11.04
N GLY A 276 34.99 -4.70 -10.46
CA GLY A 276 34.34 -3.40 -10.36
C GLY A 276 33.13 -3.39 -9.42
N ILE A 277 32.48 -2.25 -9.35
CA ILE A 277 31.21 -2.07 -8.63
C ILE A 277 30.10 -1.76 -9.63
N LEU A 278 28.88 -2.16 -9.31
CA LEU A 278 27.72 -1.83 -10.14
C LEU A 278 27.51 -0.31 -10.18
N GLU A 279 27.10 0.20 -11.34
CA GLU A 279 26.74 1.62 -11.53
C GLU A 279 25.56 2.05 -10.64
N ILE A 280 24.72 1.11 -10.18
CA ILE A 280 23.63 1.31 -9.23
C ILE A 280 23.98 0.50 -7.97
N SER A 281 23.76 1.11 -6.80
CA SER A 281 24.05 0.47 -5.52
C SER A 281 23.37 -0.89 -5.37
N LYS A 282 24.15 -1.94 -5.13
CA LYS A 282 23.62 -3.28 -4.85
C LYS A 282 22.68 -3.29 -3.66
N ILE A 283 22.98 -2.52 -2.60
CA ILE A 283 22.13 -2.38 -1.41
C ILE A 283 20.75 -1.80 -1.80
N ALA A 284 20.74 -0.78 -2.67
CA ALA A 284 19.49 -0.21 -3.15
C ALA A 284 18.69 -1.22 -3.98
N LEU A 285 19.34 -1.94 -4.90
CA LEU A 285 18.67 -2.97 -5.71
C LEU A 285 18.08 -4.08 -4.84
N GLU A 286 18.83 -4.60 -3.88
CA GLU A 286 18.35 -5.64 -2.96
C GLU A 286 17.12 -5.20 -2.17
N GLU A 287 17.16 -4.00 -1.57
CA GLU A 287 16.04 -3.46 -0.81
C GLU A 287 14.79 -3.22 -1.69
N LEU A 288 14.97 -2.68 -2.88
CA LEU A 288 13.86 -2.33 -3.76
C LEU A 288 13.21 -3.56 -4.41
N VAL A 289 14.00 -4.55 -4.82
CA VAL A 289 13.48 -5.83 -5.34
C VAL A 289 12.73 -6.59 -4.24
N GLN A 290 13.32 -6.66 -3.04
CA GLN A 290 12.69 -7.31 -1.90
C GLN A 290 11.35 -6.64 -1.55
N ASN A 291 11.30 -5.31 -1.52
CA ASN A 291 10.07 -4.57 -1.30
C ASN A 291 9.03 -4.82 -2.41
N ALA A 292 9.47 -4.87 -3.67
CA ALA A 292 8.57 -5.13 -4.80
C ALA A 292 7.92 -6.52 -4.72
N LEU A 293 8.65 -7.55 -4.28
CA LEU A 293 8.13 -8.90 -4.08
C LEU A 293 7.23 -9.01 -2.85
N LEU A 294 7.66 -8.41 -1.73
CA LEU A 294 6.99 -8.58 -0.45
C LEU A 294 5.72 -7.74 -0.31
N HIS A 295 5.73 -6.51 -0.83
CA HIS A 295 4.64 -5.55 -0.68
C HIS A 295 3.69 -5.46 -1.87
N ARG A 296 3.90 -6.27 -2.94
CA ARG A 296 2.96 -6.31 -4.05
C ARG A 296 1.55 -6.64 -3.57
N ASP A 297 0.56 -6.19 -4.31
CA ASP A 297 -0.82 -6.62 -4.12
C ASP A 297 -1.05 -7.95 -4.82
N TYR A 298 -1.16 -9.03 -4.03
CA TYR A 298 -1.42 -10.37 -4.53
C TYR A 298 -2.88 -10.61 -4.96
N THR A 299 -3.75 -9.60 -4.83
CA THR A 299 -5.10 -9.64 -5.42
C THR A 299 -5.11 -9.15 -6.88
N ILE A 300 -4.02 -8.55 -7.35
CA ILE A 300 -3.86 -8.08 -8.72
C ILE A 300 -3.16 -9.15 -9.56
N ASN A 301 -3.82 -9.58 -10.62
CA ASN A 301 -3.33 -10.60 -11.55
C ASN A 301 -2.31 -10.00 -12.55
N SER A 302 -1.14 -9.62 -12.06
CA SER A 302 -0.04 -9.05 -12.85
C SER A 302 1.31 -9.42 -12.24
N SER A 303 2.37 -9.51 -13.03
CA SER A 303 3.73 -9.84 -12.54
C SER A 303 4.48 -8.60 -12.07
N VAL A 304 5.47 -8.77 -11.20
CA VAL A 304 6.50 -7.76 -10.96
C VAL A 304 7.33 -7.61 -12.23
N ARG A 305 7.68 -6.39 -12.61
CA ARG A 305 8.47 -6.11 -13.81
C ARG A 305 9.77 -5.42 -13.45
N LEU A 306 10.87 -5.94 -14.02
CA LEU A 306 12.19 -5.33 -13.95
C LEU A 306 12.57 -4.88 -15.35
N MET A 307 12.81 -3.60 -15.54
CA MET A 307 13.13 -3.04 -16.84
C MET A 307 14.44 -2.26 -16.75
N VAL A 308 15.38 -2.61 -17.64
CA VAL A 308 16.66 -1.93 -17.78
C VAL A 308 16.66 -1.22 -19.13
N PHE A 309 16.73 0.11 -19.10
CA PHE A 309 16.87 0.98 -20.27
C PHE A 309 18.28 1.56 -20.35
N ASP A 310 18.60 2.25 -21.42
CA ASP A 310 19.91 2.91 -21.56
C ASP A 310 20.13 4.00 -20.51
N ASN A 311 19.08 4.75 -20.18
CA ASN A 311 19.13 5.91 -19.27
C ASN A 311 18.57 5.68 -17.87
N ARG A 312 17.95 4.53 -17.60
CA ARG A 312 17.32 4.23 -16.29
C ARG A 312 17.05 2.75 -16.09
N ILE A 313 16.74 2.38 -14.87
CA ILE A 313 16.02 1.14 -14.57
C ILE A 313 14.64 1.46 -13.97
N GLU A 314 13.71 0.55 -14.13
CA GLU A 314 12.41 0.60 -13.47
C GLU A 314 12.09 -0.75 -12.81
N ILE A 315 11.64 -0.69 -11.55
CA ILE A 315 11.08 -1.82 -10.81
C ILE A 315 9.61 -1.50 -10.59
N VAL A 316 8.71 -2.28 -11.18
CA VAL A 316 7.27 -2.06 -11.11
C VAL A 316 6.62 -3.19 -10.34
N SER A 317 5.97 -2.85 -9.23
CA SER A 317 5.22 -3.79 -8.39
C SER A 317 3.73 -3.56 -8.56
N PRO A 318 2.91 -4.62 -8.78
CA PRO A 318 1.46 -4.50 -8.80
C PRO A 318 0.91 -4.02 -7.45
N GLY A 319 0.03 -3.04 -7.50
CA GLY A 319 -0.63 -2.43 -6.36
C GLY A 319 -0.04 -1.07 -5.95
N ARG A 320 -0.92 -0.10 -5.80
CA ARG A 320 -0.60 1.21 -5.23
C ARG A 320 -0.23 1.10 -3.74
N LEU A 321 0.34 2.13 -3.17
CA LEU A 321 0.53 2.22 -1.72
C LEU A 321 -0.81 2.05 -0.97
N PRO A 322 -0.83 1.39 0.19
CA PRO A 322 -2.00 1.40 1.07
C PRO A 322 -2.45 2.83 1.38
N ASN A 323 -3.75 3.05 1.56
CA ASN A 323 -4.34 4.39 1.72
C ASN A 323 -3.72 5.24 2.84
N SER A 324 -3.19 4.59 3.89
CA SER A 324 -2.51 5.26 5.00
C SER A 324 -1.10 5.76 4.68
N LEU A 325 -0.52 5.36 3.53
CA LEU A 325 0.84 5.71 3.11
C LEU A 325 0.86 6.66 1.92
N SER A 326 1.78 7.61 1.97
CA SER A 326 2.23 8.41 0.83
C SER A 326 3.72 8.16 0.56
N VAL A 327 4.21 8.64 -0.58
CA VAL A 327 5.64 8.56 -0.93
C VAL A 327 6.50 9.25 0.13
N GLU A 328 6.04 10.40 0.67
CA GLU A 328 6.73 11.13 1.73
C GLU A 328 6.79 10.30 3.01
N LYS A 329 5.68 9.68 3.42
CA LYS A 329 5.62 8.85 4.63
C LYS A 329 6.56 7.64 4.54
N ILE A 330 6.62 6.95 3.40
CA ILE A 330 7.54 5.80 3.25
C ILE A 330 9.00 6.23 3.21
N LYS A 331 9.33 7.42 2.68
CA LYS A 331 10.67 8.01 2.76
C LYS A 331 11.09 8.32 4.21
N MET A 332 10.13 8.63 5.09
CA MET A 332 10.35 8.82 6.53
C MET A 332 10.43 7.50 7.31
N GLY A 333 10.28 6.34 6.65
CA GLY A 333 10.34 5.04 7.29
C GLY A 333 8.99 4.50 7.79
N ASN A 334 7.87 5.14 7.47
CA ASN A 334 6.55 4.59 7.79
C ASN A 334 6.26 3.38 6.92
N ALA A 335 5.84 2.28 7.54
CA ALA A 335 5.55 1.04 6.86
C ALA A 335 4.18 0.48 7.26
N VAL A 336 3.46 -0.04 6.29
CA VAL A 336 2.25 -0.84 6.49
C VAL A 336 2.42 -2.15 5.74
N THR A 337 2.31 -3.25 6.47
CA THR A 337 2.53 -4.58 5.91
C THR A 337 1.23 -5.12 5.32
N ARG A 338 1.17 -5.23 3.99
CA ARG A 338 0.04 -5.82 3.26
C ARG A 338 -0.01 -7.34 3.40
N ASN A 339 1.16 -7.99 3.39
CA ASN A 339 1.34 -9.44 3.38
C ASN A 339 2.09 -9.86 4.66
N SER A 340 1.35 -9.94 5.78
CA SER A 340 1.95 -10.12 7.11
C SER A 340 2.63 -11.47 7.29
N LEU A 341 2.10 -12.55 6.69
CA LEU A 341 2.68 -13.88 6.79
C LEU A 341 3.95 -13.99 5.93
N LEU A 342 3.93 -13.43 4.71
CA LEU A 342 5.13 -13.32 3.87
C LEU A 342 6.24 -12.51 4.57
N ALA A 343 5.89 -11.38 5.18
CA ALA A 343 6.85 -10.56 5.93
C ALA A 343 7.49 -11.34 7.08
N SER A 344 6.69 -12.15 7.79
CA SER A 344 7.19 -13.03 8.86
C SER A 344 8.20 -14.03 8.33
N TYR A 345 7.90 -14.73 7.24
CA TYR A 345 8.81 -15.69 6.63
C TYR A 345 10.08 -15.02 6.08
N CYS A 346 9.92 -13.93 5.33
CA CYS A 346 11.03 -13.21 4.72
C CYS A 346 11.99 -12.59 5.73
N SER A 347 11.54 -12.31 6.96
CA SER A 347 12.43 -11.85 8.04
C SER A 347 13.54 -12.86 8.36
N LYS A 348 13.32 -14.14 8.10
CA LYS A 348 14.29 -15.23 8.32
C LYS A 348 14.89 -15.75 7.01
N LEU A 349 14.10 -15.74 5.93
CA LEU A 349 14.53 -16.29 4.64
C LEU A 349 15.38 -15.32 3.83
N MET A 350 15.07 -14.01 3.87
CA MET A 350 15.66 -13.01 2.97
C MET A 350 16.34 -11.83 3.71
N ASN A 351 16.67 -11.99 5.00
CA ASN A 351 17.24 -10.91 5.83
C ASN A 351 16.39 -9.62 5.85
N TYR A 352 15.09 -9.74 5.66
CA TYR A 352 14.14 -8.63 5.73
C TYR A 352 13.90 -8.22 7.19
N ARG A 353 14.15 -6.97 7.52
CA ARG A 353 14.05 -6.49 8.91
C ARG A 353 12.66 -6.00 9.32
N GLY A 354 11.79 -5.62 8.38
CA GLY A 354 10.44 -5.15 8.66
C GLY A 354 10.31 -3.81 9.41
N PHE A 355 11.42 -3.08 9.58
CA PHE A 355 11.47 -1.82 10.35
C PHE A 355 11.03 -0.57 9.57
N GLY A 356 10.59 -0.71 8.32
CA GLY A 356 10.33 0.44 7.46
C GLY A 356 11.57 1.17 6.94
N SER A 357 12.76 0.78 7.38
CA SER A 357 14.04 1.43 7.02
C SER A 357 14.57 1.05 5.62
N GLY A 358 13.93 0.10 4.92
CA GLY A 358 14.41 -0.40 3.61
C GLY A 358 14.45 0.68 2.55
N ILE A 359 13.35 1.39 2.36
CA ILE A 359 13.26 2.52 1.40
C ILE A 359 14.23 3.64 1.76
N THR A 360 14.31 4.01 3.03
CA THR A 360 15.25 5.05 3.51
C THR A 360 16.70 4.63 3.21
N ARG A 361 17.06 3.36 3.44
CA ARG A 361 18.38 2.80 3.14
C ARG A 361 18.66 2.78 1.65
N ALA A 362 17.70 2.36 0.84
CA ALA A 362 17.81 2.37 -0.62
C ALA A 362 18.10 3.78 -1.14
N ILE A 363 17.33 4.79 -0.70
CA ILE A 363 17.52 6.19 -1.11
C ILE A 363 18.86 6.75 -0.60
N SER A 364 19.28 6.43 0.62
CA SER A 364 20.58 6.86 1.15
C SER A 364 21.76 6.33 0.34
N ASN A 365 21.64 5.10 -0.19
CA ASN A 365 22.67 4.48 -1.03
C ASN A 365 22.51 4.81 -2.53
N GLN A 366 21.34 5.30 -2.94
CA GLN A 366 21.03 5.67 -4.34
C GLN A 366 20.10 6.91 -4.31
N PRO A 367 20.64 8.14 -4.07
CA PRO A 367 19.85 9.34 -3.82
C PRO A 367 18.91 9.76 -4.95
N ASN A 368 19.28 9.45 -6.21
CA ASN A 368 18.48 9.78 -7.40
C ASN A 368 17.30 8.82 -7.64
N THR A 369 16.94 8.01 -6.65
CA THR A 369 15.79 7.10 -6.75
C THR A 369 14.47 7.87 -6.69
N GLU A 370 13.67 7.71 -7.73
CA GLU A 370 12.32 8.25 -7.84
C GLU A 370 11.29 7.17 -7.45
N LEU A 371 10.34 7.53 -6.59
CA LEU A 371 9.26 6.65 -6.17
C LEU A 371 7.94 7.22 -6.68
N ILE A 372 7.16 6.42 -7.41
CA ILE A 372 5.92 6.85 -8.05
C ILE A 372 4.79 5.91 -7.60
N ASN A 373 3.80 6.47 -6.91
CA ASN A 373 2.56 5.78 -6.59
C ASN A 373 1.52 6.04 -7.70
N ASP A 374 1.52 5.18 -8.71
CA ASP A 374 0.58 5.26 -9.82
C ASP A 374 -0.77 4.65 -9.40
N VAL A 375 -1.67 5.52 -8.96
CA VAL A 375 -2.98 5.12 -8.43
C VAL A 375 -3.91 4.62 -9.54
N GLU A 376 -3.85 5.24 -10.72
CA GLU A 376 -4.70 4.88 -11.87
C GLU A 376 -4.24 3.57 -12.52
N GLY A 377 -2.93 3.40 -12.68
CA GLY A 377 -2.32 2.18 -13.19
C GLY A 377 -2.24 1.04 -12.18
N GLU A 378 -2.69 1.26 -10.93
CA GLU A 378 -2.66 0.28 -9.84
C GLU A 378 -1.29 -0.37 -9.63
N GLN A 379 -0.24 0.44 -9.61
CA GLN A 379 1.12 -0.02 -9.49
C GLN A 379 1.98 0.95 -8.69
N PHE A 380 3.06 0.43 -8.13
CA PHE A 380 4.12 1.22 -7.52
C PHE A 380 5.39 1.07 -8.34
N ILE A 381 5.95 2.21 -8.77
CA ILE A 381 7.11 2.25 -9.66
C ILE A 381 8.29 2.86 -8.91
N VAL A 382 9.41 2.16 -8.95
CA VAL A 382 10.71 2.69 -8.56
C VAL A 382 11.50 2.93 -9.84
N ARG A 383 12.00 4.15 -10.03
CA ARG A 383 12.83 4.54 -11.15
C ARG A 383 14.18 5.03 -10.66
N ILE A 384 15.26 4.51 -11.25
CA ILE A 384 16.63 4.92 -10.93
C ILE A 384 17.31 5.34 -12.24
N PRO A 385 17.75 6.60 -12.38
CA PRO A 385 18.52 7.05 -13.52
C PRO A 385 19.86 6.31 -13.58
N ARG A 386 20.33 6.00 -14.80
CA ARG A 386 21.65 5.49 -15.07
C ARG A 386 22.54 6.63 -15.53
N ALA A 387 23.81 6.60 -15.14
CA ALA A 387 24.78 7.54 -15.68
C ALA A 387 24.98 7.26 -17.19
N SER A 388 24.91 8.31 -17.99
CA SER A 388 25.17 8.27 -19.44
C SER A 388 26.63 7.95 -19.76
#